data_2295e1f8b83b89a58b8363483ae5f506
#
_entry.id   2295e1f8b83b89a58b8363483ae5f506
#
_cell.length_a   1.000
_cell.length_b   1.000
_cell.length_c   1.000
_cell.angle_alpha   90.00
_cell.angle_beta   90.00
_cell.angle_gamma   90.00
#
_symmetry.space_group_name_H-M   'P 1'
#
loop_
_entity.id
_entity.type
_entity.pdbx_description
1 polymer ?
#
loop_
_entity_poly.entity_id
_entity_poly.type
_entity_poly.pdbx_seq_one_letter_code
_entity_poly.pdbx_strand_id
1 'polypeptide(L)'
;MSKKKTSKKPAVNRKPFWIGFDLGGTKMMACVLDAEFNVLGDARKSSQGDAGANKGMKRIASIIKEAMENAGVIPKNLRGIGIACPGTVNPANGMLIHAPNLGWKRVPVAAILGRQFKCPVAVLNDVDAGTYGEYEMGAARGARSVLGIFPGTGLGAGFVYDGKLVTGRDVSCMELGMILLPGTHLSSAIPGTVLMEDLTSRLGIAAAASVECYRGGAPNLLAKTGAVLKEMKSKALSNSLQQGESGTTTVFGNAMQYLGMGVAMVVNLMGPDQIVLGGGLVEELPKYYLQMLREEVRRFALPEITRGIKFSVAKLGGQAVAIGAVAYLKRNVGARAHG
;
A
#
# COMPACT_ATOMS: atom_id res chain seq x y z
N MET A 1 -34.80 28.96 22.36
CA MET A 1 -35.44 27.97 21.46
C MET A 1 -34.40 27.36 20.55
N SER A 2 -33.86 26.21 20.91
CA SER A 2 -32.81 25.52 20.14
C SER A 2 -33.46 24.66 19.03
N LYS A 3 -33.20 24.97 17.76
CA LYS A 3 -33.68 24.18 16.63
C LYS A 3 -32.90 22.85 16.58
N LYS A 4 -33.51 21.74 16.97
CA LYS A 4 -33.03 20.39 16.71
C LYS A 4 -32.88 20.20 15.19
N LYS A 5 -31.64 20.06 14.68
CA LYS A 5 -31.37 19.57 13.33
C LYS A 5 -31.83 18.11 13.24
N THR A 6 -32.97 17.87 12.64
CA THR A 6 -33.41 16.54 12.24
C THR A 6 -32.49 16.05 11.14
N SER A 7 -31.61 15.10 11.44
CA SER A 7 -30.84 14.38 10.44
C SER A 7 -31.83 13.52 9.63
N LYS A 8 -32.09 13.90 8.37
CA LYS A 8 -32.80 13.04 7.41
C LYS A 8 -31.98 11.74 7.28
N LYS A 9 -32.58 10.59 7.62
CA LYS A 9 -31.99 9.28 7.27
C LYS A 9 -31.73 9.27 5.77
N PRO A 10 -30.54 8.83 5.31
CA PRO A 10 -30.22 8.76 3.90
C PRO A 10 -31.23 7.85 3.19
N ALA A 11 -31.60 8.20 1.96
CA ALA A 11 -32.48 7.37 1.14
C ALA A 11 -31.85 5.99 0.96
N VAL A 12 -32.65 4.93 1.16
CA VAL A 12 -32.16 3.54 1.11
C VAL A 12 -31.71 3.21 -0.31
N ASN A 13 -30.41 3.01 -0.51
CA ASN A 13 -29.84 2.63 -1.79
C ASN A 13 -30.06 1.12 -2.04
N ARG A 14 -30.80 0.80 -3.10
CA ARG A 14 -31.17 -0.58 -3.49
C ARG A 14 -30.26 -1.17 -4.58
N LYS A 15 -29.26 -0.42 -5.06
CA LYS A 15 -28.32 -0.90 -6.10
C LYS A 15 -27.34 -1.91 -5.55
N PRO A 16 -26.76 -2.78 -6.39
CA PRO A 16 -25.66 -3.66 -5.99
C PRO A 16 -24.44 -2.84 -5.57
N PHE A 17 -23.71 -3.33 -4.56
CA PHE A 17 -22.52 -2.70 -4.04
C PHE A 17 -21.48 -3.74 -3.59
N TRP A 18 -20.26 -3.29 -3.40
CA TRP A 18 -19.12 -4.07 -2.93
C TRP A 18 -18.50 -3.40 -1.71
N ILE A 19 -17.79 -4.18 -0.91
CA ILE A 19 -16.99 -3.66 0.19
C ILE A 19 -15.53 -3.78 -0.19
N GLY A 20 -14.81 -2.65 -0.17
CA GLY A 20 -13.36 -2.59 -0.16
C GLY A 20 -12.86 -2.40 1.27
N PHE A 21 -11.97 -3.26 1.73
CA PHE A 21 -11.45 -3.18 3.08
C PHE A 21 -9.91 -3.11 3.08
N ASP A 22 -9.37 -2.12 3.78
CA ASP A 22 -7.94 -1.96 4.04
C ASP A 22 -7.65 -2.29 5.51
N LEU A 23 -6.93 -3.40 5.73
CA LEU A 23 -6.48 -3.84 7.04
C LEU A 23 -5.04 -3.35 7.29
N GLY A 24 -4.89 -2.11 7.73
CA GLY A 24 -3.58 -1.60 8.14
C GLY A 24 -3.17 -2.02 9.55
N GLY A 25 -1.87 -1.94 9.85
CA GLY A 25 -1.32 -2.28 11.16
C GLY A 25 -1.84 -1.38 12.30
N THR A 26 -2.17 -0.12 12.03
CA THR A 26 -2.66 0.85 13.02
C THR A 26 -4.12 1.26 12.81
N LYS A 27 -4.60 1.23 11.58
CA LYS A 27 -5.95 1.66 11.19
C LYS A 27 -6.57 0.65 10.24
N MET A 28 -7.87 0.48 10.34
CA MET A 28 -8.71 -0.30 9.44
C MET A 28 -9.71 0.63 8.77
N MET A 29 -9.98 0.42 7.49
CA MET A 29 -10.96 1.18 6.73
C MET A 29 -11.82 0.25 5.89
N ALA A 30 -13.14 0.43 5.95
CA ALA A 30 -14.09 -0.17 5.02
C ALA A 30 -14.70 0.92 4.14
N CYS A 31 -14.75 0.70 2.84
CA CYS A 31 -15.46 1.55 1.87
C CYS A 31 -16.57 0.75 1.21
N VAL A 32 -17.76 1.33 1.11
CA VAL A 32 -18.85 0.82 0.29
C VAL A 32 -18.71 1.43 -1.09
N LEU A 33 -18.60 0.59 -2.11
CA LEU A 33 -18.36 1.00 -3.51
C LEU A 33 -19.51 0.57 -4.39
N ASP A 34 -19.96 1.44 -5.31
CA ASP A 34 -20.88 1.09 -6.38
C ASP A 34 -20.18 0.35 -7.53
N ALA A 35 -20.91 0.11 -8.63
CA ALA A 35 -20.38 -0.59 -9.80
C ALA A 35 -19.27 0.19 -10.51
N GLU A 36 -19.26 1.50 -10.41
CA GLU A 36 -18.32 2.45 -11.00
C GLU A 36 -17.17 2.83 -10.03
N PHE A 37 -17.09 2.16 -8.85
CA PHE A 37 -16.13 2.40 -7.78
C PHE A 37 -16.29 3.74 -7.06
N ASN A 38 -17.45 4.41 -7.17
CA ASN A 38 -17.73 5.57 -6.35
C ASN A 38 -17.96 5.16 -4.90
N VAL A 39 -17.40 5.91 -3.95
CA VAL A 39 -17.57 5.66 -2.51
C VAL A 39 -18.94 6.17 -2.06
N LEU A 40 -19.80 5.25 -1.63
CA LEU A 40 -21.14 5.53 -1.11
C LEU A 40 -21.13 5.83 0.40
N GLY A 41 -20.13 5.31 1.11
CA GLY A 41 -19.93 5.51 2.54
C GLY A 41 -18.69 4.76 3.01
N ASP A 42 -18.16 5.15 4.15
CA ASP A 42 -17.00 4.51 4.73
C ASP A 42 -17.09 4.45 6.27
N ALA A 43 -16.24 3.62 6.87
CA ALA A 43 -16.01 3.58 8.31
C ALA A 43 -14.53 3.28 8.59
N ARG A 44 -13.99 3.88 9.66
CA ARG A 44 -12.58 3.76 10.04
C ARG A 44 -12.44 3.56 11.53
N LYS A 45 -11.54 2.64 11.92
CA LYS A 45 -11.18 2.43 13.35
C LYS A 45 -9.69 2.07 13.48
N SER A 46 -9.17 2.19 14.70
CA SER A 46 -7.84 1.67 15.02
C SER A 46 -7.81 0.15 14.94
N SER A 47 -6.69 -0.46 14.51
CA SER A 47 -6.59 -1.91 14.29
C SER A 47 -6.59 -2.70 15.59
N GLN A 48 -5.95 -2.21 16.66
CA GLN A 48 -5.76 -2.93 17.94
C GLN A 48 -5.21 -4.35 17.68
N GLY A 49 -4.11 -4.45 16.90
CA GLY A 49 -3.53 -5.72 16.44
C GLY A 49 -3.23 -6.70 17.57
N ASP A 50 -2.81 -6.20 18.74
CA ASP A 50 -2.45 -6.99 19.92
C ASP A 50 -3.62 -7.82 20.50
N ALA A 51 -4.84 -7.55 20.07
CA ALA A 51 -6.03 -8.27 20.56
C ALA A 51 -6.20 -9.68 19.95
N GLY A 52 -5.35 -10.06 19.01
CA GLY A 52 -5.37 -11.36 18.33
C GLY A 52 -6.39 -11.48 17.20
N ALA A 53 -6.20 -12.49 16.33
CA ALA A 53 -6.94 -12.64 15.06
C ALA A 53 -8.46 -12.75 15.26
N ASN A 54 -8.93 -13.49 16.25
CA ASN A 54 -10.37 -13.69 16.47
C ASN A 54 -11.10 -12.38 16.81
N LYS A 55 -10.51 -11.56 17.67
CA LYS A 55 -11.07 -10.24 18.01
C LYS A 55 -10.94 -9.29 16.81
N GLY A 56 -9.81 -9.35 16.08
CA GLY A 56 -9.59 -8.57 14.87
C GLY A 56 -10.64 -8.88 13.79
N MET A 57 -10.95 -10.13 13.50
CA MET A 57 -11.97 -10.51 12.54
C MET A 57 -13.37 -10.04 12.93
N LYS A 58 -13.73 -10.10 14.22
CA LYS A 58 -14.99 -9.51 14.73
C LYS A 58 -15.02 -8.00 14.52
N ARG A 59 -13.88 -7.33 14.71
CA ARG A 59 -13.75 -5.89 14.50
C ARG A 59 -13.88 -5.51 13.02
N ILE A 60 -13.23 -6.24 12.11
CA ILE A 60 -13.41 -6.09 10.65
C ILE A 60 -14.88 -6.16 10.30
N ALA A 61 -15.58 -7.19 10.76
CA ALA A 61 -17.01 -7.37 10.49
C ALA A 61 -17.86 -6.21 11.05
N SER A 62 -17.52 -5.67 12.22
CA SER A 62 -18.19 -4.49 12.80
C SER A 62 -18.00 -3.24 11.95
N ILE A 63 -16.78 -3.01 11.45
CA ILE A 63 -16.47 -1.85 10.59
C ILE A 63 -17.18 -1.95 9.25
N ILE A 64 -17.25 -3.14 8.66
CA ILE A 64 -18.02 -3.38 7.42
C ILE A 64 -19.50 -3.04 7.62
N LYS A 65 -20.11 -3.49 8.72
CA LYS A 65 -21.52 -3.18 9.03
C LYS A 65 -21.74 -1.68 9.20
N GLU A 66 -20.85 -1.00 9.93
CA GLU A 66 -20.93 0.44 10.13
C GLU A 66 -20.77 1.21 8.81
N ALA A 67 -19.85 0.80 7.92
CA ALA A 67 -19.73 1.40 6.59
C ALA A 67 -21.01 1.23 5.77
N MET A 68 -21.66 0.06 5.83
CA MET A 68 -22.94 -0.21 5.16
C MET A 68 -24.07 0.66 5.74
N GLU A 69 -24.11 0.87 7.04
CA GLU A 69 -25.09 1.75 7.70
C GLU A 69 -24.86 3.20 7.27
N ASN A 70 -23.61 3.68 7.26
CA ASN A 70 -23.24 5.03 6.81
C ASN A 70 -23.60 5.27 5.35
N ALA A 71 -23.50 4.25 4.50
CA ALA A 71 -23.87 4.31 3.09
C ALA A 71 -25.38 4.16 2.83
N GLY A 72 -26.19 3.81 3.84
CA GLY A 72 -27.61 3.57 3.70
C GLY A 72 -27.96 2.43 2.74
N VAL A 73 -27.09 1.41 2.60
CA VAL A 73 -27.28 0.28 1.68
C VAL A 73 -27.99 -0.91 2.33
N ILE A 74 -28.67 -1.72 1.50
CA ILE A 74 -29.35 -2.91 1.97
C ILE A 74 -28.40 -4.12 1.93
N PRO A 75 -28.11 -4.80 3.06
CA PRO A 75 -27.16 -5.90 3.13
C PRO A 75 -27.33 -7.00 2.07
N LYS A 76 -28.55 -7.32 1.68
CA LYS A 76 -28.87 -8.33 0.64
C LYS A 76 -28.35 -7.97 -0.76
N ASN A 77 -27.98 -6.71 -1.00
CA ASN A 77 -27.45 -6.24 -2.27
C ASN A 77 -25.92 -6.25 -2.32
N LEU A 78 -25.25 -6.69 -1.26
CA LEU A 78 -23.81 -6.91 -1.22
C LEU A 78 -23.41 -8.00 -2.22
N ARG A 79 -22.49 -7.67 -3.14
CA ARG A 79 -22.03 -8.57 -4.21
C ARG A 79 -20.68 -9.22 -3.88
N GLY A 80 -19.93 -8.65 -2.96
CA GLY A 80 -18.68 -9.25 -2.52
C GLY A 80 -17.83 -8.29 -1.70
N ILE A 81 -16.78 -8.85 -1.09
CA ILE A 81 -15.81 -8.14 -0.26
C ILE A 81 -14.43 -8.35 -0.84
N GLY A 82 -13.76 -7.26 -1.22
CA GLY A 82 -12.33 -7.24 -1.46
C GLY A 82 -11.62 -6.74 -0.21
N ILE A 83 -10.74 -7.52 0.37
CA ILE A 83 -9.97 -7.13 1.55
C ILE A 83 -8.47 -7.22 1.28
N ALA A 84 -7.76 -6.18 1.63
CA ALA A 84 -6.31 -6.15 1.61
C ALA A 84 -5.77 -6.29 3.04
N CYS A 85 -4.71 -7.07 3.18
CA CYS A 85 -4.08 -7.40 4.45
C CYS A 85 -2.58 -7.15 4.37
N PRO A 86 -1.94 -6.68 5.45
CA PRO A 86 -0.49 -6.55 5.51
C PRO A 86 0.17 -7.92 5.61
N GLY A 87 1.38 -8.06 5.07
CA GLY A 87 2.18 -9.27 5.13
C GLY A 87 1.84 -10.30 4.06
N THR A 88 2.10 -11.58 4.36
CA THR A 88 2.02 -12.66 3.37
C THR A 88 0.60 -13.20 3.25
N VAL A 89 0.05 -13.16 2.05
CA VAL A 89 -1.31 -13.61 1.71
C VAL A 89 -1.25 -14.67 0.62
N ASN A 90 -2.13 -15.68 0.71
CA ASN A 90 -2.43 -16.57 -0.41
C ASN A 90 -3.73 -16.10 -1.07
N PRO A 91 -3.68 -15.43 -2.23
CA PRO A 91 -4.89 -14.88 -2.86
C PRO A 91 -5.78 -15.96 -3.48
N ALA A 92 -5.26 -17.15 -3.77
CA ALA A 92 -6.02 -18.24 -4.38
C ALA A 92 -7.07 -18.83 -3.42
N ASN A 93 -6.74 -18.93 -2.12
CA ASN A 93 -7.63 -19.49 -1.10
C ASN A 93 -8.07 -18.47 -0.04
N GLY A 94 -7.60 -17.22 -0.13
CA GLY A 94 -7.96 -16.14 0.79
C GLY A 94 -7.45 -16.30 2.21
N MET A 95 -6.27 -16.94 2.37
CA MET A 95 -5.60 -17.14 3.64
C MET A 95 -4.59 -16.00 3.90
N LEU A 96 -4.69 -15.33 5.02
CA LEU A 96 -3.61 -14.52 5.56
C LEU A 96 -2.62 -15.47 6.27
N ILE A 97 -1.44 -15.67 5.67
CA ILE A 97 -0.44 -16.62 6.18
C ILE A 97 0.28 -16.03 7.38
N HIS A 98 0.80 -14.81 7.23
CA HIS A 98 1.55 -14.16 8.30
C HIS A 98 1.47 -12.63 8.16
N ALA A 99 1.04 -11.96 9.22
CA ALA A 99 1.06 -10.50 9.37
C ALA A 99 1.83 -10.12 10.64
N PRO A 100 3.14 -9.87 10.56
CA PRO A 100 3.98 -9.59 11.74
C PRO A 100 3.46 -8.42 12.58
N ASN A 101 3.04 -7.34 11.92
CA ASN A 101 2.53 -6.13 12.55
C ASN A 101 1.22 -6.31 13.34
N LEU A 102 0.52 -7.43 13.13
CA LEU A 102 -0.72 -7.79 13.83
C LEU A 102 -0.55 -9.02 14.73
N GLY A 103 0.60 -9.68 14.66
CA GLY A 103 0.84 -10.95 15.33
C GLY A 103 -0.06 -12.10 14.82
N TRP A 104 -0.65 -11.97 13.62
CA TRP A 104 -1.58 -12.96 13.08
C TRP A 104 -0.86 -14.00 12.22
N LYS A 105 -1.26 -15.26 12.38
CA LYS A 105 -0.74 -16.39 11.60
C LYS A 105 -1.88 -17.30 11.15
N ARG A 106 -1.87 -17.73 9.88
CA ARG A 106 -2.79 -18.71 9.28
C ARG A 106 -4.27 -18.40 9.52
N VAL A 107 -4.70 -17.16 9.21
CA VAL A 107 -6.09 -16.72 9.39
C VAL A 107 -6.87 -16.92 8.08
N PRO A 108 -7.93 -17.75 8.03
CA PRO A 108 -8.73 -17.99 6.82
C PRO A 108 -9.73 -16.85 6.61
N VAL A 109 -9.23 -15.68 6.23
CA VAL A 109 -9.98 -14.41 6.15
C VAL A 109 -11.18 -14.55 5.21
N ALA A 110 -10.96 -15.09 3.99
CA ALA A 110 -12.05 -15.25 3.02
C ALA A 110 -13.16 -16.18 3.54
N ALA A 111 -12.80 -17.29 4.17
CA ALA A 111 -13.78 -18.24 4.69
C ALA A 111 -14.60 -17.67 5.86
N ILE A 112 -13.98 -16.88 6.74
CA ILE A 112 -14.64 -16.24 7.88
C ILE A 112 -15.64 -15.18 7.38
N LEU A 113 -15.18 -14.24 6.55
CA LEU A 113 -16.03 -13.17 6.04
C LEU A 113 -17.09 -13.69 5.07
N GLY A 114 -16.75 -14.64 4.20
CA GLY A 114 -17.68 -15.25 3.26
C GLY A 114 -18.85 -15.94 3.95
N ARG A 115 -18.58 -16.68 5.04
CA ARG A 115 -19.66 -17.28 5.86
C ARG A 115 -20.51 -16.24 6.55
N GLN A 116 -19.91 -15.19 7.07
CA GLN A 116 -20.62 -14.16 7.83
C GLN A 116 -21.50 -13.26 6.95
N PHE A 117 -21.00 -12.88 5.78
CA PHE A 117 -21.68 -11.95 4.88
C PHE A 117 -22.39 -12.63 3.71
N LYS A 118 -22.22 -13.94 3.56
CA LYS A 118 -22.82 -14.78 2.51
C LYS A 118 -22.55 -14.24 1.09
N CYS A 119 -21.32 -13.84 0.85
CA CYS A 119 -20.86 -13.30 -0.43
C CYS A 119 -19.42 -13.75 -0.74
N PRO A 120 -18.98 -13.70 -2.01
CA PRO A 120 -17.60 -13.93 -2.39
C PRO A 120 -16.64 -12.95 -1.70
N VAL A 121 -15.44 -13.44 -1.35
CA VAL A 121 -14.39 -12.63 -0.72
C VAL A 121 -13.05 -12.87 -1.42
N ALA A 122 -12.41 -11.79 -1.86
CA ALA A 122 -11.02 -11.82 -2.30
C ALA A 122 -10.11 -11.21 -1.24
N VAL A 123 -8.94 -11.82 -1.05
CA VAL A 123 -7.94 -11.35 -0.08
C VAL A 123 -6.63 -11.11 -0.83
N LEU A 124 -6.07 -9.91 -0.70
CA LEU A 124 -4.80 -9.51 -1.31
C LEU A 124 -3.82 -9.00 -0.25
N ASN A 125 -2.56 -8.93 -0.62
CA ASN A 125 -1.62 -8.05 0.07
C ASN A 125 -2.01 -6.58 -0.17
N ASP A 126 -1.69 -5.67 0.76
CA ASP A 126 -2.05 -4.26 0.69
C ASP A 126 -1.38 -3.52 -0.48
N VAL A 127 -0.11 -3.84 -0.75
CA VAL A 127 0.64 -3.25 -1.86
C VAL A 127 0.15 -3.77 -3.21
N ASP A 128 -0.15 -5.07 -3.31
CA ASP A 128 -0.77 -5.67 -4.48
C ASP A 128 -2.12 -5.03 -4.79
N ALA A 129 -2.96 -4.86 -3.77
CA ALA A 129 -4.24 -4.19 -3.91
C ALA A 129 -4.08 -2.74 -4.35
N GLY A 130 -3.15 -1.98 -3.74
CA GLY A 130 -2.84 -0.61 -4.13
C GLY A 130 -2.39 -0.49 -5.59
N THR A 131 -1.48 -1.36 -6.02
CA THR A 131 -1.02 -1.43 -7.41
C THR A 131 -2.15 -1.75 -8.37
N TYR A 132 -2.99 -2.73 -8.02
CA TYR A 132 -4.13 -3.12 -8.83
C TYR A 132 -5.18 -2.02 -8.93
N GLY A 133 -5.38 -1.26 -7.85
CA GLY A 133 -6.26 -0.09 -7.84
C GLY A 133 -5.78 1.00 -8.81
N GLU A 134 -4.50 1.33 -8.75
CA GLU A 134 -3.90 2.32 -9.66
C GLU A 134 -3.90 1.84 -11.13
N TYR A 135 -3.79 0.54 -11.37
CA TYR A 135 -3.92 -0.06 -12.69
C TYR A 135 -5.36 0.06 -13.24
N GLU A 136 -6.37 -0.28 -12.47
CA GLU A 136 -7.77 -0.31 -12.94
C GLU A 136 -8.40 1.09 -13.00
N MET A 137 -8.18 1.94 -11.99
CA MET A 137 -8.90 3.19 -11.79
C MET A 137 -8.02 4.42 -11.61
N GLY A 138 -6.71 4.24 -11.44
CA GLY A 138 -5.81 5.30 -11.04
C GLY A 138 -4.86 5.80 -12.12
N ALA A 139 -3.63 6.05 -11.70
CA ALA A 139 -2.58 6.67 -12.53
C ALA A 139 -2.15 5.81 -13.72
N ALA A 140 -2.31 4.49 -13.63
CA ALA A 140 -1.85 3.54 -14.65
C ALA A 140 -2.99 2.96 -15.49
N ARG A 141 -4.16 3.56 -15.47
CA ARG A 141 -5.30 3.10 -16.28
C ARG A 141 -4.95 3.07 -17.75
N GLY A 142 -5.13 1.90 -18.37
CA GLY A 142 -4.86 1.67 -19.79
C GLY A 142 -3.41 1.24 -20.09
N ALA A 143 -2.53 1.14 -19.11
CA ALA A 143 -1.23 0.50 -19.28
C ALA A 143 -1.40 -1.02 -19.42
N ARG A 144 -0.53 -1.68 -20.17
CA ARG A 144 -0.50 -3.15 -20.26
C ARG A 144 0.18 -3.76 -19.04
N SER A 145 1.27 -3.13 -18.58
CA SER A 145 2.03 -3.59 -17.43
C SER A 145 2.40 -2.43 -16.50
N VAL A 146 2.31 -2.68 -15.19
CA VAL A 146 2.52 -1.67 -14.16
C VAL A 146 3.34 -2.22 -13.01
N LEU A 147 4.41 -1.52 -12.66
CA LEU A 147 5.13 -1.71 -11.41
C LEU A 147 4.69 -0.61 -10.42
N GLY A 148 3.98 -1.00 -9.37
CA GLY A 148 3.67 -0.13 -8.24
C GLY A 148 4.78 -0.22 -7.19
N ILE A 149 5.22 0.92 -6.65
CA ILE A 149 6.27 1.02 -5.63
C ILE A 149 5.79 1.94 -4.53
N PHE A 150 5.81 1.45 -3.30
CA PHE A 150 5.23 2.14 -2.15
C PHE A 150 6.22 2.20 -0.98
N PRO A 151 7.15 3.19 -0.96
CA PRO A 151 7.98 3.45 0.21
C PRO A 151 7.11 4.00 1.35
N GLY A 152 6.79 3.13 2.28
CA GLY A 152 6.07 3.37 3.52
C GLY A 152 6.94 3.15 4.74
N THR A 153 6.40 2.54 5.81
CA THR A 153 7.19 2.07 6.95
C THR A 153 8.26 1.08 6.51
N GLY A 154 7.88 0.15 5.61
CA GLY A 154 8.77 -0.68 4.81
C GLY A 154 8.81 -0.22 3.34
N LEU A 155 9.29 -1.08 2.45
CA LEU A 155 9.25 -0.90 1.00
C LEU A 155 8.47 -2.05 0.36
N GLY A 156 7.28 -1.74 -0.16
CA GLY A 156 6.48 -2.70 -0.91
C GLY A 156 6.47 -2.42 -2.41
N ALA A 157 6.31 -3.47 -3.22
CA ALA A 157 6.02 -3.37 -4.64
C ALA A 157 4.97 -4.39 -5.07
N GLY A 158 4.27 -4.09 -6.16
CA GLY A 158 3.33 -4.99 -6.82
C GLY A 158 3.48 -4.88 -8.33
N PHE A 159 3.14 -5.93 -9.06
CA PHE A 159 3.25 -5.93 -10.51
C PHE A 159 1.98 -6.48 -11.16
N VAL A 160 1.45 -5.72 -12.11
CA VAL A 160 0.31 -6.13 -12.93
C VAL A 160 0.77 -6.25 -14.38
N TYR A 161 0.40 -7.35 -15.05
CA TYR A 161 0.69 -7.61 -16.45
C TYR A 161 -0.56 -8.15 -17.16
N ASP A 162 -0.97 -7.53 -18.25
CA ASP A 162 -2.19 -7.87 -19.01
C ASP A 162 -3.42 -8.07 -18.12
N GLY A 163 -3.57 -7.18 -17.11
CA GLY A 163 -4.68 -7.20 -16.15
C GLY A 163 -4.61 -8.29 -15.10
N LYS A 164 -3.52 -9.03 -15.02
CA LYS A 164 -3.28 -10.05 -14.01
C LYS A 164 -2.25 -9.57 -13.01
N LEU A 165 -2.56 -9.68 -11.73
CA LEU A 165 -1.57 -9.48 -10.70
C LEU A 165 -0.53 -10.61 -10.77
N VAL A 166 0.75 -10.25 -10.82
CA VAL A 166 1.84 -11.23 -10.79
C VAL A 166 2.03 -11.69 -9.35
N THR A 167 1.80 -12.97 -9.13
CA THR A 167 1.97 -13.63 -7.83
C THR A 167 2.92 -14.81 -7.96
N GLY A 168 3.53 -15.20 -6.86
CA GLY A 168 4.19 -16.49 -6.76
C GLY A 168 3.16 -17.64 -6.81
N ARG A 169 3.65 -18.86 -6.67
CA ARG A 169 2.81 -20.05 -6.72
C ARG A 169 1.66 -20.03 -5.71
N ASP A 170 1.99 -19.70 -4.47
CA ASP A 170 1.04 -19.78 -3.35
C ASP A 170 0.82 -18.46 -2.62
N VAL A 171 1.67 -17.46 -2.87
CA VAL A 171 1.67 -16.19 -2.15
C VAL A 171 1.94 -15.02 -3.09
N SER A 172 1.68 -13.80 -2.63
CA SER A 172 2.14 -12.58 -3.29
C SER A 172 3.66 -12.62 -3.46
N CYS A 173 4.14 -12.02 -4.51
CA CYS A 173 5.57 -11.85 -4.78
C CYS A 173 5.87 -10.36 -5.02
N MET A 174 6.95 -10.04 -5.69
CA MET A 174 7.41 -8.67 -5.94
C MET A 174 7.92 -7.98 -4.66
N GLU A 175 8.57 -8.76 -3.81
CA GLU A 175 9.14 -8.31 -2.54
C GLU A 175 10.42 -7.47 -2.77
N LEU A 176 10.24 -6.29 -3.39
CA LEU A 176 11.32 -5.37 -3.75
C LEU A 176 12.17 -4.97 -2.55
N GLY A 177 11.54 -4.79 -1.39
CA GLY A 177 12.22 -4.46 -0.14
C GLY A 177 13.20 -5.53 0.36
N MET A 178 13.00 -6.79 -0.04
CA MET A 178 13.81 -7.94 0.35
C MET A 178 15.00 -8.19 -0.58
N ILE A 179 15.20 -7.38 -1.62
CA ILE A 179 16.38 -7.48 -2.48
C ILE A 179 17.62 -7.13 -1.66
N LEU A 180 18.62 -8.03 -1.72
CA LEU A 180 19.91 -7.81 -1.10
C LEU A 180 20.78 -6.94 -1.99
N LEU A 181 21.26 -5.83 -1.45
CA LEU A 181 22.18 -4.92 -2.09
C LEU A 181 23.57 -5.02 -1.44
N PRO A 182 24.66 -4.69 -2.16
CA PRO A 182 25.96 -4.54 -1.54
C PRO A 182 25.93 -3.45 -0.46
N GLY A 183 26.49 -3.75 0.70
CA GLY A 183 26.50 -2.80 1.81
C GLY A 183 26.78 -3.48 3.15
N THR A 184 26.86 -2.67 4.21
CA THR A 184 27.00 -3.18 5.57
C THR A 184 25.87 -2.60 6.41
N HIS A 185 25.13 -3.47 7.07
CA HIS A 185 24.10 -3.09 8.03
C HIS A 185 24.15 -4.02 9.23
N LEU A 186 23.98 -3.47 10.44
CA LEU A 186 24.07 -4.24 11.68
C LEU A 186 23.02 -5.36 11.78
N SER A 187 21.91 -5.22 11.12
CA SER A 187 20.82 -6.22 11.10
C SER A 187 20.90 -7.19 9.93
N SER A 188 21.88 -7.08 9.03
CA SER A 188 22.00 -7.99 7.89
C SER A 188 22.45 -9.39 8.34
N ALA A 189 21.69 -10.40 7.98
CA ALA A 189 22.04 -11.79 8.23
C ALA A 189 23.20 -12.30 7.35
N ILE A 190 23.49 -11.62 6.24
CA ILE A 190 24.55 -11.95 5.29
C ILE A 190 25.60 -10.84 5.30
N PRO A 191 26.85 -11.11 5.71
CA PRO A 191 27.91 -10.10 5.72
C PRO A 191 28.10 -9.47 4.35
N GLY A 192 28.32 -8.14 4.33
CA GLY A 192 28.51 -7.38 3.09
C GLY A 192 27.24 -7.10 2.29
N THR A 193 26.06 -7.37 2.88
CA THR A 193 24.78 -7.06 2.23
C THR A 193 23.86 -6.24 3.15
N VAL A 194 22.86 -5.62 2.55
CA VAL A 194 21.80 -4.87 3.23
C VAL A 194 20.50 -5.07 2.47
N LEU A 195 19.38 -5.14 3.18
CA LEU A 195 18.07 -5.15 2.54
C LEU A 195 17.77 -3.77 1.94
N MET A 196 17.22 -3.75 0.74
CA MET A 196 16.82 -2.52 0.09
C MET A 196 15.83 -1.70 0.94
N GLU A 197 14.94 -2.37 1.65
CA GLU A 197 13.99 -1.76 2.59
C GLU A 197 14.70 -0.96 3.69
N ASP A 198 15.81 -1.46 4.23
CA ASP A 198 16.58 -0.81 5.30
C ASP A 198 17.21 0.52 4.85
N LEU A 199 17.38 0.71 3.54
CA LEU A 199 17.98 1.92 2.96
C LEU A 199 16.94 2.91 2.42
N THR A 200 15.80 2.41 1.93
CA THR A 200 14.90 3.19 1.06
C THR A 200 13.50 3.39 1.62
N SER A 201 13.13 2.65 2.67
CA SER A 201 11.87 2.86 3.37
C SER A 201 11.92 4.13 4.23
N ARG A 202 10.74 4.61 4.64
CA ARG A 202 10.67 5.75 5.57
C ARG A 202 11.42 5.45 6.88
N LEU A 203 11.34 4.21 7.36
CA LEU A 203 12.02 3.83 8.60
C LEU A 203 13.53 3.82 8.41
N GLY A 204 14.04 3.28 7.31
CA GLY A 204 15.46 3.30 6.98
C GLY A 204 16.01 4.72 6.81
N ILE A 205 15.29 5.57 6.06
CA ILE A 205 15.62 7.00 5.91
C ILE A 205 15.61 7.71 7.26
N ALA A 206 14.60 7.46 8.11
CA ALA A 206 14.53 8.06 9.45
C ALA A 206 15.70 7.63 10.34
N ALA A 207 16.11 6.37 10.28
CA ALA A 207 17.27 5.87 11.05
C ALA A 207 18.57 6.56 10.61
N ALA A 208 18.81 6.66 9.30
CA ALA A 208 19.98 7.38 8.77
C ALA A 208 19.94 8.88 9.12
N ALA A 209 18.78 9.53 8.97
CA ALA A 209 18.61 10.95 9.32
C ALA A 209 18.77 11.21 10.82
N SER A 210 18.43 10.25 11.68
CA SER A 210 18.66 10.32 13.13
C SER A 210 20.17 10.45 13.44
N VAL A 211 21.00 9.69 12.74
CA VAL A 211 22.48 9.80 12.86
C VAL A 211 22.96 11.19 12.43
N GLU A 212 22.43 11.69 11.32
CA GLU A 212 22.81 13.04 10.83
C GLU A 212 22.34 14.17 11.76
N CYS A 213 21.25 13.99 12.51
CA CYS A 213 20.86 14.91 13.58
C CYS A 213 21.99 15.09 14.62
N TYR A 214 22.59 13.98 15.09
CA TYR A 214 23.67 14.03 16.06
C TYR A 214 25.00 14.53 15.49
N ARG A 215 25.19 14.40 14.17
CA ARG A 215 26.37 14.95 13.48
C ARG A 215 26.26 16.45 13.14
N GLY A 216 25.09 17.05 13.42
CA GLY A 216 24.83 18.45 13.10
C GLY A 216 24.38 18.71 11.65
N GLY A 217 24.20 17.64 10.84
CA GLY A 217 23.75 17.75 9.45
C GLY A 217 22.25 18.00 9.27
N ALA A 218 21.45 17.86 10.35
CA ALA A 218 20.00 18.05 10.32
C ALA A 218 19.47 18.72 11.61
N PRO A 219 19.89 19.97 11.93
CA PRO A 219 19.56 20.63 13.19
C PRO A 219 18.07 20.94 13.36
N ASN A 220 17.35 21.32 12.29
CA ASN A 220 15.91 21.58 12.37
C ASN A 220 15.11 20.29 12.56
N LEU A 221 15.54 19.19 11.92
CA LEU A 221 14.95 17.87 12.14
C LEU A 221 15.16 17.42 13.59
N LEU A 222 16.37 17.61 14.13
CA LEU A 222 16.70 17.34 15.53
C LEU A 222 15.78 18.13 16.47
N ALA A 223 15.71 19.45 16.28
CA ALA A 223 14.88 20.32 17.11
C ALA A 223 13.39 19.90 17.10
N LYS A 224 12.89 19.41 15.96
CA LYS A 224 11.49 19.03 15.78
C LYS A 224 11.17 17.65 16.34
N THR A 225 12.09 16.70 16.25
CA THR A 225 11.81 15.26 16.50
C THR A 225 12.60 14.69 17.68
N GLY A 226 13.58 15.44 18.22
CA GLY A 226 14.50 14.93 19.23
C GLY A 226 15.34 13.74 18.76
N ALA A 227 15.49 13.55 17.44
CA ALA A 227 16.09 12.37 16.81
C ALA A 227 15.34 11.04 17.13
N VAL A 228 14.08 11.11 17.57
CA VAL A 228 13.26 9.94 17.90
C VAL A 228 12.61 9.39 16.63
N LEU A 229 12.90 8.14 16.27
CA LEU A 229 12.40 7.49 15.03
C LEU A 229 10.88 7.56 14.88
N LYS A 230 10.15 7.39 15.96
CA LYS A 230 8.67 7.44 15.97
C LYS A 230 8.13 8.81 15.54
N GLU A 231 8.85 9.88 15.83
CA GLU A 231 8.49 11.25 15.49
C GLU A 231 8.97 11.67 14.10
N MET A 232 9.93 10.94 13.51
CA MET A 232 10.44 11.17 12.15
C MET A 232 9.47 10.63 11.08
N LYS A 233 8.26 11.19 11.05
CA LYS A 233 7.24 10.88 10.04
C LYS A 233 7.57 11.54 8.71
N SER A 234 6.90 11.10 7.63
CA SER A 234 7.13 11.60 6.26
C SER A 234 7.18 13.13 6.19
N LYS A 235 6.27 13.84 6.86
CA LYS A 235 6.22 15.30 6.86
C LYS A 235 7.42 15.96 7.57
N ALA A 236 7.95 15.34 8.63
CA ALA A 236 9.13 15.88 9.32
C ALA A 236 10.37 15.74 8.43
N LEU A 237 10.54 14.57 7.81
CA LEU A 237 11.64 14.28 6.88
C LEU A 237 11.57 15.16 5.63
N SER A 238 10.38 15.31 5.03
CA SER A 238 10.19 16.14 3.84
C SER A 238 10.49 17.61 4.11
N ASN A 239 10.06 18.14 5.25
CA ASN A 239 10.36 19.53 5.63
C ASN A 239 11.86 19.77 5.80
N SER A 240 12.60 18.85 6.43
CA SER A 240 14.05 18.92 6.60
C SER A 240 14.76 18.91 5.24
N LEU A 241 14.36 18.02 4.32
CA LEU A 241 14.89 18.00 2.95
C LEU A 241 14.60 19.31 2.20
N GLN A 242 13.37 19.83 2.29
CA GLN A 242 12.98 21.08 1.63
C GLN A 242 13.71 22.32 2.19
N GLN A 243 14.14 22.27 3.44
CA GLN A 243 14.96 23.29 4.07
C GLN A 243 16.44 23.20 3.66
N GLY A 244 16.82 22.18 2.90
CA GLY A 244 18.18 22.02 2.38
C GLY A 244 19.18 21.56 3.45
N GLU A 245 18.72 20.89 4.52
CA GLU A 245 19.64 20.35 5.54
C GLU A 245 20.56 19.30 4.90
N SER A 246 21.86 19.50 5.00
CA SER A 246 22.87 18.73 4.26
C SER A 246 22.82 17.23 4.58
N GLY A 247 22.65 16.87 5.86
CA GLY A 247 22.55 15.48 6.29
C GLY A 247 21.31 14.80 5.71
N THR A 248 20.15 15.45 5.75
CA THR A 248 18.92 14.92 5.18
C THR A 248 19.01 14.82 3.66
N THR A 249 19.60 15.81 2.99
CA THR A 249 19.81 15.79 1.54
C THR A 249 20.68 14.60 1.13
N THR A 250 21.75 14.34 1.85
CA THR A 250 22.64 13.18 1.61
C THR A 250 21.90 11.85 1.82
N VAL A 251 21.14 11.74 2.92
CA VAL A 251 20.36 10.53 3.23
C VAL A 251 19.33 10.22 2.13
N PHE A 252 18.57 11.23 1.70
CA PHE A 252 17.58 11.04 0.62
C PHE A 252 18.26 10.73 -0.72
N GLY A 253 19.37 11.39 -1.06
CA GLY A 253 20.12 11.09 -2.29
C GLY A 253 20.58 9.63 -2.33
N ASN A 254 21.18 9.13 -1.25
CA ASN A 254 21.60 7.74 -1.13
C ASN A 254 20.39 6.78 -1.23
N ALA A 255 19.30 7.08 -0.54
CA ALA A 255 18.09 6.26 -0.59
C ALA A 255 17.53 6.18 -2.01
N MET A 256 17.49 7.27 -2.76
CA MET A 256 17.02 7.30 -4.14
C MET A 256 17.93 6.53 -5.10
N GLN A 257 19.24 6.58 -4.90
CA GLN A 257 20.20 5.82 -5.69
C GLN A 257 19.98 4.31 -5.50
N TYR A 258 19.84 3.84 -4.26
CA TYR A 258 19.54 2.42 -3.98
C TYR A 258 18.17 2.00 -4.50
N LEU A 259 17.15 2.85 -4.34
CA LEU A 259 15.81 2.59 -4.88
C LEU A 259 15.86 2.46 -6.40
N GLY A 260 16.56 3.39 -7.07
CA GLY A 260 16.75 3.36 -8.52
C GLY A 260 17.48 2.11 -9.00
N MET A 261 18.51 1.68 -8.30
CA MET A 261 19.25 0.44 -8.60
C MET A 261 18.33 -0.79 -8.54
N GLY A 262 17.58 -0.96 -7.45
CA GLY A 262 16.67 -2.10 -7.32
C GLY A 262 15.51 -2.05 -8.30
N VAL A 263 14.93 -0.87 -8.54
CA VAL A 263 13.87 -0.71 -9.55
C VAL A 263 14.40 -1.00 -10.96
N ALA A 264 15.63 -0.60 -11.29
CA ALA A 264 16.25 -0.91 -12.56
C ALA A 264 16.44 -2.42 -12.77
N MET A 265 16.73 -3.19 -11.71
CA MET A 265 16.75 -4.67 -11.81
C MET A 265 15.39 -5.21 -12.24
N VAL A 266 14.30 -4.75 -11.62
CA VAL A 266 12.95 -5.15 -12.02
C VAL A 266 12.61 -4.69 -13.44
N VAL A 267 13.00 -3.47 -13.82
CA VAL A 267 12.81 -2.93 -15.16
C VAL A 267 13.51 -3.81 -16.21
N ASN A 268 14.76 -4.20 -15.97
CA ASN A 268 15.52 -5.06 -16.88
C ASN A 268 14.92 -6.47 -17.01
N LEU A 269 14.26 -6.97 -15.97
CA LEU A 269 13.66 -8.31 -15.95
C LEU A 269 12.22 -8.35 -16.49
N MET A 270 11.43 -7.33 -16.19
CA MET A 270 9.98 -7.35 -16.40
C MET A 270 9.49 -6.36 -17.46
N GLY A 271 10.25 -5.32 -17.78
CA GLY A 271 9.92 -4.31 -18.78
C GLY A 271 8.56 -3.65 -18.61
N PRO A 272 8.27 -2.99 -17.47
CA PRO A 272 6.96 -2.38 -17.25
C PRO A 272 6.71 -1.20 -18.20
N ASP A 273 5.48 -1.03 -18.69
CA ASP A 273 5.10 0.16 -19.46
C ASP A 273 5.01 1.40 -18.56
N GLN A 274 4.68 1.18 -17.29
CA GLN A 274 4.50 2.27 -16.33
C GLN A 274 4.97 1.90 -14.93
N ILE A 275 5.60 2.88 -14.27
CA ILE A 275 5.96 2.82 -12.85
C ILE A 275 5.07 3.80 -12.10
N VAL A 276 4.37 3.33 -11.06
CA VAL A 276 3.54 4.15 -10.19
C VAL A 276 4.17 4.21 -8.81
N LEU A 277 4.40 5.42 -8.32
CA LEU A 277 4.94 5.69 -6.99
C LEU A 277 3.81 6.12 -6.05
N GLY A 278 3.73 5.51 -4.88
CA GLY A 278 2.79 5.90 -3.82
C GLY A 278 3.43 5.83 -2.44
N GLY A 279 2.61 6.03 -1.40
CA GLY A 279 3.06 6.02 -0.02
C GLY A 279 3.45 7.39 0.52
N GLY A 280 3.51 7.49 1.84
CA GLY A 280 3.53 8.78 2.53
C GLY A 280 4.76 9.67 2.26
N LEU A 281 5.92 9.11 1.90
CA LEU A 281 7.07 9.93 1.48
C LEU A 281 6.88 10.50 0.08
N VAL A 282 6.29 9.72 -0.82
CA VAL A 282 5.99 10.15 -2.19
C VAL A 282 4.90 11.23 -2.18
N GLU A 283 3.88 11.09 -1.34
CA GLU A 283 2.81 12.08 -1.17
C GLU A 283 3.35 13.44 -0.70
N GLU A 284 4.34 13.44 0.20
CA GLU A 284 4.99 14.67 0.69
C GLU A 284 6.01 15.26 -0.32
N LEU A 285 6.63 14.43 -1.16
CA LEU A 285 7.72 14.81 -2.06
C LEU A 285 7.54 14.29 -3.50
N PRO A 286 6.36 14.48 -4.13
CA PRO A 286 6.02 13.80 -5.39
C PRO A 286 6.98 14.13 -6.54
N LYS A 287 7.35 15.40 -6.69
CA LYS A 287 8.27 15.84 -7.76
C LYS A 287 9.68 15.28 -7.55
N TYR A 288 10.17 15.30 -6.32
CA TYR A 288 11.48 14.78 -5.95
C TYR A 288 11.58 13.28 -6.28
N TYR A 289 10.63 12.48 -5.80
CA TYR A 289 10.63 11.04 -6.06
C TYR A 289 10.52 10.70 -7.54
N LEU A 290 9.64 11.37 -8.29
CA LEU A 290 9.50 11.14 -9.74
C LEU A 290 10.78 11.47 -10.51
N GLN A 291 11.39 12.62 -10.20
CA GLN A 291 12.60 13.05 -10.88
C GLN A 291 13.76 12.11 -10.56
N MET A 292 14.09 11.96 -9.29
CA MET A 292 15.23 11.17 -8.85
C MET A 292 15.12 9.70 -9.28
N LEU A 293 13.94 9.07 -9.09
CA LEU A 293 13.77 7.69 -9.49
C LEU A 293 13.94 7.50 -10.99
N ARG A 294 13.40 8.42 -11.81
CA ARG A 294 13.56 8.38 -13.27
C ARG A 294 15.02 8.47 -13.69
N GLU A 295 15.77 9.37 -13.06
CA GLU A 295 17.20 9.56 -13.33
C GLU A 295 17.99 8.31 -12.96
N GLU A 296 17.79 7.78 -11.75
CA GLU A 296 18.53 6.62 -11.27
C GLU A 296 18.15 5.33 -12.00
N VAL A 297 16.87 5.12 -12.35
CA VAL A 297 16.46 3.96 -13.16
C VAL A 297 17.11 4.01 -14.54
N ARG A 298 17.18 5.18 -15.19
CA ARG A 298 17.85 5.35 -16.46
C ARG A 298 19.36 5.13 -16.40
N ARG A 299 19.96 5.36 -15.24
CA ARG A 299 21.39 5.15 -15.01
C ARG A 299 21.76 3.67 -14.94
N PHE A 300 20.87 2.82 -14.40
CA PHE A 300 21.15 1.41 -14.10
C PHE A 300 20.43 0.41 -15.01
N ALA A 301 19.39 0.81 -15.72
CA ALA A 301 18.66 -0.05 -16.63
C ALA A 301 19.09 0.16 -18.10
N LEU A 302 18.81 -0.82 -18.96
CA LEU A 302 19.08 -0.74 -20.38
C LEU A 302 18.29 0.43 -21.02
N PRO A 303 18.94 1.33 -21.78
CA PRO A 303 18.29 2.51 -22.38
C PRO A 303 17.11 2.14 -23.28
N GLU A 304 17.18 1.03 -23.99
CA GLU A 304 16.15 0.54 -24.91
C GLU A 304 14.87 0.19 -24.16
N ILE A 305 14.97 -0.36 -22.96
CA ILE A 305 13.82 -0.71 -22.11
C ILE A 305 13.24 0.54 -21.49
N THR A 306 14.09 1.46 -21.02
CA THR A 306 13.61 2.65 -20.27
C THR A 306 12.96 3.72 -21.13
N ARG A 307 13.20 3.72 -22.46
CA ARG A 307 12.77 4.80 -23.37
C ARG A 307 11.27 5.05 -23.38
N GLY A 308 10.46 4.00 -23.21
CA GLY A 308 8.99 4.08 -23.24
C GLY A 308 8.31 4.12 -21.87
N ILE A 309 9.04 3.94 -20.77
CA ILE A 309 8.45 3.80 -19.45
C ILE A 309 7.87 5.14 -18.97
N LYS A 310 6.61 5.12 -18.57
CA LYS A 310 5.95 6.26 -17.91
C LYS A 310 6.17 6.17 -16.40
N PHE A 311 6.47 7.31 -15.78
CA PHE A 311 6.58 7.45 -14.33
C PHE A 311 5.47 8.36 -13.83
N SER A 312 4.73 7.93 -12.82
CA SER A 312 3.61 8.67 -12.26
C SER A 312 3.50 8.50 -10.75
N VAL A 313 2.83 9.44 -10.10
CA VAL A 313 2.42 9.31 -8.70
C VAL A 313 1.03 8.69 -8.66
N ALA A 314 0.78 7.87 -7.65
CA ALA A 314 -0.51 7.28 -7.36
C ALA A 314 -1.62 8.37 -7.24
N LYS A 315 -2.80 8.10 -7.78
CA LYS A 315 -3.91 9.07 -7.83
C LYS A 315 -5.02 8.79 -6.83
N LEU A 316 -5.20 7.54 -6.44
CA LEU A 316 -6.34 7.10 -5.62
C LEU A 316 -6.13 7.37 -4.12
N GLY A 317 -4.90 7.76 -3.72
CA GLY A 317 -4.57 8.09 -2.33
C GLY A 317 -5.00 6.98 -1.36
N GLY A 318 -5.56 7.35 -0.23
CA GLY A 318 -5.97 6.39 0.82
C GLY A 318 -7.10 5.42 0.43
N GLN A 319 -7.66 5.51 -0.78
CA GLN A 319 -8.70 4.59 -1.27
C GLN A 319 -8.14 3.53 -2.24
N ALA A 320 -6.90 3.69 -2.70
CA ALA A 320 -6.27 2.80 -3.69
C ALA A 320 -6.39 1.33 -3.32
N VAL A 321 -6.07 1.00 -2.08
CA VAL A 321 -6.09 -0.36 -1.53
C VAL A 321 -7.50 -0.96 -1.54
N ALA A 322 -8.50 -0.23 -1.04
CA ALA A 322 -9.89 -0.68 -0.99
C ALA A 322 -10.49 -0.86 -2.41
N ILE A 323 -10.23 0.11 -3.30
CA ILE A 323 -10.68 0.05 -4.70
C ILE A 323 -10.03 -1.12 -5.42
N GLY A 324 -8.71 -1.30 -5.27
CA GLY A 324 -7.97 -2.38 -5.92
C GLY A 324 -8.40 -3.77 -5.47
N ALA A 325 -8.67 -3.95 -4.18
CA ALA A 325 -9.19 -5.22 -3.66
C ALA A 325 -10.56 -5.57 -4.26
N VAL A 326 -11.45 -4.59 -4.45
CA VAL A 326 -12.76 -4.80 -5.11
C VAL A 326 -12.59 -5.02 -6.61
N ALA A 327 -11.72 -4.26 -7.28
CA ALA A 327 -11.46 -4.42 -8.70
C ALA A 327 -10.93 -5.84 -9.01
N TYR A 328 -10.00 -6.32 -8.19
CA TYR A 328 -9.50 -7.69 -8.29
C TYR A 328 -10.61 -8.73 -8.07
N LEU A 329 -11.44 -8.54 -7.05
CA LEU A 329 -12.59 -9.41 -6.79
C LEU A 329 -13.53 -9.49 -8.01
N LYS A 330 -13.93 -8.33 -8.55
CA LYS A 330 -14.86 -8.27 -9.71
C LYS A 330 -14.31 -9.01 -10.92
N ARG A 331 -13.02 -8.90 -11.18
CA ARG A 331 -12.38 -9.52 -12.36
C ARG A 331 -12.12 -11.02 -12.19
N ASN A 332 -11.74 -11.47 -11.00
CA ASN A 332 -11.26 -12.84 -10.80
C ASN A 332 -12.29 -13.78 -10.19
N VAL A 333 -13.27 -13.28 -9.45
CA VAL A 333 -14.30 -14.11 -8.81
C VAL A 333 -15.57 -14.15 -9.66
N GLY A 334 -15.87 -13.09 -10.41
CA GLY A 334 -16.97 -13.09 -11.39
C GLY A 334 -16.73 -14.07 -12.56
N ALA A 335 -15.47 -14.28 -12.96
CA ALA A 335 -15.10 -15.19 -14.04
C ALA A 335 -15.25 -16.69 -13.66
N ARG A 336 -15.15 -17.05 -12.37
CA ARG A 336 -15.29 -18.44 -11.91
C ARG A 336 -16.76 -18.93 -11.79
N ALA A 337 -17.72 -18.02 -11.93
CA ALA A 337 -19.15 -18.38 -11.88
C ALA A 337 -19.73 -18.79 -13.26
N HIS A 338 -18.94 -18.72 -14.33
CA HIS A 338 -19.32 -19.01 -15.72
C HIS A 338 -18.40 -20.01 -16.42
N GLY A 339 -17.52 -20.72 -15.67
CA GLY A 339 -16.64 -21.77 -16.18
C GLY A 339 -17.00 -23.17 -15.68
#